data_ccd38ca784d5971041cecbb06a2ea9c8
#
_entry.id   ccd38ca784d5971041cecbb06a2ea9c8
#
_cell.length_a   1.000
_cell.length_b   1.000
_cell.length_c   1.000
_cell.angle_alpha   90.00
_cell.angle_beta   90.00
_cell.angle_gamma   90.00
#
_symmetry.space_group_name_H-M   'P 1'
#
loop_
_entity.id
_entity.type
_entity.pdbx_description
1 polymer ?
#
loop_
_entity_poly.entity_id
_entity_poly.type
_entity_poly.pdbx_seq_one_letter_code
_entity_poly.pdbx_strand_id
1 'polypeptide(L)'
;MSWHYRGHGRSASPKDETRVGISDLADDLACVLDDLNIDGAILVGHSMGVQVGLEFHRRHRYRCKGLVLMCGAASEPLKTFKGSNILEVALPALQKTIGAAPRLFRGLSRALLPRDFAYRIGAKLEFEEELLSKQDFMPYLKGLAQMDPMLFLAMLGDMGEHSCEDILPEIRVPTLLIGGQLDTFTPADRTRQMAERIRGSELCIVHQGTHSTPLEHPALVGKVTCDFLARVESP
;
A
#
# COMPACT_ATOMS: atom_id res chain seq x y z
N MET A 1 0.66 6.29 15.10
CA MET A 1 -0.20 5.08 15.25
C MET A 1 -0.11 4.26 13.97
N SER A 2 -0.11 2.94 14.05
CA SER A 2 -0.27 2.03 12.92
C SER A 2 -1.36 1.00 13.25
N TRP A 3 -2.05 0.50 12.24
CA TRP A 3 -3.11 -0.49 12.39
C TRP A 3 -2.95 -1.60 11.33
N HIS A 4 -3.50 -2.77 11.60
CA HIS A 4 -3.52 -3.87 10.64
C HIS A 4 -4.87 -3.88 9.93
N TYR A 5 -4.87 -3.99 8.61
CA TYR A 5 -6.10 -4.22 7.85
C TYR A 5 -6.81 -5.50 8.33
N ARG A 6 -8.11 -5.59 8.08
CA ARG A 6 -8.87 -6.82 8.38
C ARG A 6 -8.18 -8.04 7.77
N GLY A 7 -8.05 -9.13 8.53
CA GLY A 7 -7.33 -10.33 8.12
C GLY A 7 -5.80 -10.25 8.08
N HIS A 8 -5.22 -9.10 8.45
CA HIS A 8 -3.76 -8.93 8.55
C HIS A 8 -3.29 -8.92 10.00
N GLY A 9 -2.09 -9.45 10.23
CA GLY A 9 -1.42 -9.39 11.52
C GLY A 9 -2.29 -9.84 12.68
N ARG A 10 -2.67 -8.92 13.58
CA ARG A 10 -3.52 -9.21 14.75
C ARG A 10 -5.00 -8.89 14.53
N SER A 11 -5.37 -8.32 13.39
CA SER A 11 -6.77 -8.04 13.08
C SER A 11 -7.49 -9.31 12.65
N ALA A 12 -8.71 -9.50 13.13
CA ALA A 12 -9.54 -10.64 12.75
C ALA A 12 -9.86 -10.62 11.25
N SER A 13 -10.07 -11.81 10.68
CA SER A 13 -10.63 -11.92 9.34
C SER A 13 -12.06 -11.35 9.33
N PRO A 14 -12.49 -10.70 8.23
CA PRO A 14 -13.85 -10.19 8.12
C PRO A 14 -14.85 -11.35 8.17
N LYS A 15 -16.03 -11.10 8.75
CA LYS A 15 -17.14 -12.10 8.74
C LYS A 15 -17.68 -12.28 7.33
N ASP A 16 -17.71 -11.22 6.56
CA ASP A 16 -18.07 -11.18 5.15
C ASP A 16 -16.79 -10.99 4.34
N GLU A 17 -16.32 -12.06 3.70
CA GLU A 17 -15.09 -12.09 2.92
C GLU A 17 -15.16 -11.26 1.62
N THR A 18 -16.35 -10.80 1.24
CA THR A 18 -16.53 -9.87 0.10
C THR A 18 -16.24 -8.42 0.47
N ARG A 19 -16.25 -8.10 1.77
CA ARG A 19 -16.03 -6.75 2.30
C ARG A 19 -14.56 -6.54 2.68
N VAL A 20 -13.70 -6.47 1.66
CA VAL A 20 -12.24 -6.36 1.81
C VAL A 20 -11.63 -5.32 0.86
N GLY A 21 -12.49 -4.55 0.19
CA GLY A 21 -12.07 -3.56 -0.78
C GLY A 21 -11.47 -2.30 -0.12
N ILE A 22 -10.90 -1.45 -0.94
CA ILE A 22 -10.27 -0.17 -0.53
C ILE A 22 -11.26 0.69 0.27
N SER A 23 -12.52 0.72 -0.16
CA SER A 23 -13.58 1.47 0.54
C SER A 23 -13.86 0.92 1.95
N ASP A 24 -13.86 -0.42 2.11
CA ASP A 24 -14.03 -1.04 3.42
C ASP A 24 -12.85 -0.75 4.35
N LEU A 25 -11.62 -0.73 3.81
CA LEU A 25 -10.43 -0.39 4.59
C LEU A 25 -10.41 1.09 5.01
N ALA A 26 -10.92 1.98 4.18
CA ALA A 26 -11.09 3.38 4.52
C ALA A 26 -12.12 3.58 5.65
N ASP A 27 -13.24 2.84 5.60
CA ASP A 27 -14.25 2.87 6.66
C ASP A 27 -13.72 2.24 7.96
N ASP A 28 -12.92 1.17 7.89
CA ASP A 28 -12.23 0.60 9.07
C ASP A 28 -11.33 1.64 9.74
N LEU A 29 -10.59 2.42 8.96
CA LEU A 29 -9.75 3.48 9.53
C LEU A 29 -10.62 4.53 10.27
N ALA A 30 -11.79 4.89 9.73
CA ALA A 30 -12.71 5.78 10.41
C ALA A 30 -13.17 5.19 11.75
N CYS A 31 -13.54 3.89 11.77
CA CYS A 31 -13.91 3.20 13.02
C CYS A 31 -12.75 3.16 14.03
N VAL A 32 -11.51 2.94 13.58
CA VAL A 32 -10.32 2.96 14.45
C VAL A 32 -10.11 4.35 15.07
N LEU A 33 -10.30 5.42 14.29
CA LEU A 33 -10.20 6.78 14.81
C LEU A 33 -11.31 7.08 15.81
N ASP A 34 -12.53 6.56 15.59
CA ASP A 34 -13.66 6.71 16.52
C ASP A 34 -13.38 6.01 17.86
N ASP A 35 -12.91 4.76 17.81
CA ASP A 35 -12.56 3.96 19.00
C ASP A 35 -11.47 4.63 19.85
N LEU A 36 -10.56 5.36 19.20
CA LEU A 36 -9.48 6.09 19.85
C LEU A 36 -9.86 7.55 20.22
N ASN A 37 -11.07 8.00 19.93
CA ASN A 37 -11.53 9.38 20.10
C ASN A 37 -10.62 10.40 19.40
N ILE A 38 -10.18 10.08 18.15
CA ILE A 38 -9.35 10.95 17.32
C ILE A 38 -10.24 11.59 16.24
N ASP A 39 -10.42 12.90 16.29
CA ASP A 39 -11.27 13.65 15.35
C ASP A 39 -10.73 13.66 13.93
N GLY A 40 -9.40 13.63 13.76
CA GLY A 40 -8.76 13.59 12.46
C GLY A 40 -7.27 13.33 12.54
N ALA A 41 -6.70 12.89 11.40
CA ALA A 41 -5.30 12.48 11.35
C ALA A 41 -4.64 12.84 10.01
N ILE A 42 -3.32 12.97 10.02
CA ILE A 42 -2.49 12.90 8.83
C ILE A 42 -2.29 11.40 8.52
N LEU A 43 -2.59 11.01 7.30
CA LEU A 43 -2.53 9.61 6.87
C LEU A 43 -1.23 9.34 6.14
N VAL A 44 -0.54 8.28 6.54
CA VAL A 44 0.68 7.81 5.86
C VAL A 44 0.37 6.45 5.24
N GLY A 45 0.38 6.38 3.91
CA GLY A 45 0.07 5.16 3.16
C GLY A 45 1.21 4.75 2.24
N HIS A 46 1.53 3.46 2.21
CA HIS A 46 2.47 2.84 1.27
C HIS A 46 1.73 1.87 0.36
N SER A 47 2.05 1.86 -0.91
CA SER A 47 1.48 0.94 -1.90
C SER A 47 -0.07 1.01 -1.92
N MET A 48 -0.78 -0.06 -1.63
CA MET A 48 -2.24 -0.08 -1.46
C MET A 48 -2.75 0.97 -0.45
N GLY A 49 -1.94 1.30 0.56
CA GLY A 49 -2.26 2.35 1.54
C GLY A 49 -2.43 3.74 0.92
N VAL A 50 -1.89 3.98 -0.27
CA VAL A 50 -2.13 5.22 -1.04
C VAL A 50 -3.60 5.32 -1.44
N GLN A 51 -4.17 4.26 -2.03
CA GLN A 51 -5.59 4.23 -2.39
C GLN A 51 -6.49 4.30 -1.13
N VAL A 52 -6.12 3.58 -0.06
CA VAL A 52 -6.87 3.67 1.21
C VAL A 52 -6.87 5.08 1.77
N GLY A 53 -5.73 5.78 1.76
CA GLY A 53 -5.64 7.18 2.21
C GLY A 53 -6.45 8.14 1.34
N LEU A 54 -6.40 7.97 0.03
CA LEU A 54 -7.19 8.76 -0.94
C LEU A 54 -8.69 8.49 -0.77
N GLU A 55 -9.09 7.23 -0.64
CA GLU A 55 -10.50 6.86 -0.43
C GLU A 55 -11.02 7.34 0.93
N PHE A 56 -10.18 7.28 1.98
CA PHE A 56 -10.52 7.90 3.26
C PHE A 56 -10.76 9.41 3.10
N HIS A 57 -9.91 10.12 2.36
CA HIS A 57 -10.12 11.54 2.09
C HIS A 57 -11.43 11.79 1.32
N ARG A 58 -11.78 10.93 0.36
CA ARG A 58 -13.06 11.01 -0.38
C ARG A 58 -14.25 10.90 0.57
N ARG A 59 -14.24 9.91 1.44
CA ARG A 59 -15.39 9.53 2.29
C ARG A 59 -15.48 10.31 3.60
N HIS A 60 -14.32 10.67 4.16
CA HIS A 60 -14.18 11.26 5.49
C HIS A 60 -13.35 12.55 5.44
N ARG A 61 -13.64 13.42 4.49
CA ARG A 61 -12.85 14.62 4.14
C ARG A 61 -12.43 15.46 5.35
N TYR A 62 -13.35 15.70 6.29
CA TYR A 62 -13.09 16.57 7.46
C TYR A 62 -12.14 15.94 8.49
N ARG A 63 -11.96 14.64 8.42
CA ARG A 63 -11.08 13.86 9.31
C ARG A 63 -9.68 13.67 8.73
N CYS A 64 -9.50 13.86 7.43
CA CYS A 64 -8.19 13.83 6.79
C CYS A 64 -7.51 15.19 6.92
N LYS A 65 -6.46 15.28 7.72
CA LYS A 65 -5.72 16.53 7.96
C LYS A 65 -4.50 16.70 7.07
N GLY A 66 -4.05 15.65 6.42
CA GLY A 66 -2.95 15.62 5.47
C GLY A 66 -2.70 14.23 4.95
N LEU A 67 -1.92 14.12 3.89
CA LEU A 67 -1.60 12.86 3.21
C LEU A 67 -0.10 12.73 2.99
N VAL A 68 0.46 11.58 3.31
CA VAL A 68 1.80 11.15 2.89
C VAL A 68 1.63 9.85 2.10
N LEU A 69 1.82 9.93 0.79
CA LEU A 69 1.52 8.88 -0.18
C LEU A 69 2.83 8.32 -0.75
N MET A 70 3.17 7.06 -0.40
CA MET A 70 4.47 6.47 -0.72
C MET A 70 4.33 5.29 -1.67
N CYS A 71 5.06 5.30 -2.79
CA CYS A 71 5.19 4.16 -3.72
C CYS A 71 3.84 3.50 -4.03
N GLY A 72 2.89 4.29 -4.51
CA GLY A 72 1.54 3.83 -4.85
C GLY A 72 0.95 4.64 -5.99
N ALA A 73 -0.25 4.26 -6.43
CA ALA A 73 -0.98 4.92 -7.50
C ALA A 73 -2.42 5.18 -7.10
N ALA A 74 -3.04 6.20 -7.67
CA ALA A 74 -4.47 6.48 -7.45
C ALA A 74 -5.39 5.47 -8.14
N SER A 75 -4.88 4.78 -9.17
CA SER A 75 -5.65 3.81 -9.97
C SER A 75 -4.74 2.76 -10.60
N GLU A 76 -5.32 1.63 -10.96
CA GLU A 76 -4.78 0.59 -11.86
C GLU A 76 -3.34 0.11 -11.58
N PRO A 77 -2.91 -0.11 -10.31
CA PRO A 77 -1.52 -0.49 -10.04
C PRO A 77 -1.14 -1.84 -10.65
N LEU A 78 -2.09 -2.75 -10.89
CA LEU A 78 -1.82 -4.06 -11.48
C LEU A 78 -1.50 -4.00 -12.99
N LYS A 79 -1.82 -2.90 -13.66
CA LYS A 79 -1.53 -2.69 -15.09
C LYS A 79 -0.13 -2.17 -15.36
N THR A 80 0.62 -1.81 -14.34
CA THR A 80 1.94 -1.15 -14.48
C THR A 80 3.11 -2.02 -14.05
N PHE A 81 2.87 -3.19 -13.47
CA PHE A 81 3.92 -4.07 -12.97
C PHE A 81 4.92 -4.44 -14.08
N LYS A 82 6.18 -4.04 -13.91
CA LYS A 82 7.25 -4.23 -14.90
C LYS A 82 6.87 -3.80 -16.33
N GLY A 83 6.07 -2.72 -16.44
CA GLY A 83 5.60 -2.19 -17.72
C GLY A 83 4.59 -3.10 -18.44
N SER A 84 3.91 -4.00 -17.74
CA SER A 84 2.97 -4.95 -18.32
C SER A 84 1.72 -5.13 -17.44
N ASN A 85 0.64 -5.63 -18.01
CA ASN A 85 -0.60 -5.98 -17.30
C ASN A 85 -0.65 -7.45 -16.86
N ILE A 86 0.50 -8.11 -16.74
CA ILE A 86 0.57 -9.55 -16.45
C ILE A 86 -0.11 -9.91 -15.12
N LEU A 87 -0.02 -9.04 -14.11
CA LEU A 87 -0.67 -9.28 -12.82
C LEU A 87 -2.19 -9.21 -12.93
N GLU A 88 -2.71 -8.22 -13.66
CA GLU A 88 -4.14 -8.10 -13.92
C GLU A 88 -4.69 -9.35 -14.64
N VAL A 89 -4.00 -9.79 -15.70
CA VAL A 89 -4.41 -10.96 -16.49
C VAL A 89 -4.29 -12.26 -15.71
N ALA A 90 -3.24 -12.41 -14.89
CA ALA A 90 -3.01 -13.64 -14.13
C ALA A 90 -3.93 -13.78 -12.89
N LEU A 91 -4.40 -12.68 -12.33
CA LEU A 91 -5.14 -12.65 -11.07
C LEU A 91 -6.40 -13.54 -11.07
N PRO A 92 -7.29 -13.53 -12.09
CA PRO A 92 -8.47 -14.40 -12.11
C PRO A 92 -8.10 -15.89 -12.12
N ALA A 93 -7.05 -16.27 -12.84
CA ALA A 93 -6.57 -17.65 -12.88
C ALA A 93 -5.99 -18.08 -11.52
N LEU A 94 -5.26 -17.20 -10.84
CA LEU A 94 -4.75 -17.44 -9.49
C LEU A 94 -5.90 -17.58 -8.48
N GLN A 95 -6.90 -16.70 -8.52
CA GLN A 95 -8.08 -16.77 -7.66
C GLN A 95 -8.82 -18.11 -7.85
N LYS A 96 -9.04 -18.54 -9.09
CA LYS A 96 -9.67 -19.82 -9.42
C LYS A 96 -8.84 -21.01 -8.88
N THR A 97 -7.51 -20.98 -9.10
CA THR A 97 -6.61 -22.07 -8.70
C THR A 97 -6.55 -22.21 -7.18
N ILE A 98 -6.35 -21.10 -6.47
CA ILE A 98 -6.26 -21.08 -5.01
C ILE A 98 -7.63 -21.39 -4.38
N GLY A 99 -8.71 -20.86 -4.99
CA GLY A 99 -10.08 -21.13 -4.56
C GLY A 99 -10.50 -22.60 -4.70
N ALA A 100 -9.90 -23.37 -5.62
CA ALA A 100 -10.14 -24.80 -5.75
C ALA A 100 -9.55 -25.61 -4.58
N ALA A 101 -8.51 -25.14 -3.89
CA ALA A 101 -7.86 -25.84 -2.78
C ALA A 101 -7.31 -24.86 -1.71
N PRO A 102 -8.13 -24.00 -1.07
CA PRO A 102 -7.66 -22.91 -0.22
C PRO A 102 -6.87 -23.38 1.00
N ARG A 103 -7.23 -24.54 1.57
CA ARG A 103 -6.48 -25.12 2.71
C ARG A 103 -5.07 -25.54 2.33
N LEU A 104 -4.90 -26.11 1.13
CA LEU A 104 -3.59 -26.49 0.60
C LEU A 104 -2.71 -25.25 0.41
N PHE A 105 -3.22 -24.23 -0.28
CA PHE A 105 -2.46 -23.01 -0.55
C PHE A 105 -2.14 -22.22 0.72
N ARG A 106 -3.03 -22.20 1.71
CA ARG A 106 -2.73 -21.63 3.04
C ARG A 106 -1.60 -22.41 3.74
N GLY A 107 -1.60 -23.73 3.66
CA GLY A 107 -0.50 -24.56 4.17
C GLY A 107 0.82 -24.27 3.45
N LEU A 108 0.79 -24.19 2.13
CA LEU A 108 1.96 -23.87 1.31
C LEU A 108 2.51 -22.46 1.60
N SER A 109 1.65 -21.45 1.69
CA SER A 109 2.07 -20.07 2.04
C SER A 109 2.79 -20.03 3.39
N ARG A 110 2.24 -20.68 4.41
CA ARG A 110 2.86 -20.76 5.74
C ARG A 110 4.19 -21.50 5.75
N ALA A 111 4.32 -22.55 4.92
CA ALA A 111 5.53 -23.34 4.85
C ALA A 111 6.64 -22.69 4.00
N LEU A 112 6.27 -21.97 2.94
CA LEU A 112 7.20 -21.53 1.91
C LEU A 112 7.60 -20.06 2.03
N LEU A 113 6.67 -19.14 2.32
CA LEU A 113 6.97 -17.71 2.38
C LEU A 113 8.02 -17.33 3.43
N PRO A 114 8.09 -17.97 4.62
CA PRO A 114 9.15 -17.68 5.61
C PRO A 114 10.51 -18.25 5.25
N ARG A 115 10.73 -18.74 4.03
CA ARG A 115 11.98 -19.39 3.60
C ARG A 115 12.88 -18.44 2.79
N ASP A 116 14.16 -18.73 2.81
CA ASP A 116 15.20 -17.96 2.11
C ASP A 116 14.96 -17.81 0.61
N PHE A 117 14.44 -18.85 -0.04
CA PHE A 117 14.15 -18.77 -1.46
C PHE A 117 13.03 -17.77 -1.78
N ALA A 118 12.03 -17.64 -0.90
CA ALA A 118 10.96 -16.65 -1.07
C ALA A 118 11.50 -15.22 -0.98
N TYR A 119 12.43 -14.96 -0.05
CA TYR A 119 13.17 -13.71 -0.02
C TYR A 119 13.90 -13.44 -1.34
N ARG A 120 14.65 -14.42 -1.86
CA ARG A 120 15.37 -14.26 -3.14
C ARG A 120 14.46 -14.03 -4.35
N ILE A 121 13.25 -14.60 -4.33
CA ILE A 121 12.24 -14.31 -5.36
C ILE A 121 11.72 -12.89 -5.20
N GLY A 122 11.35 -12.49 -3.98
CA GLY A 122 10.91 -11.12 -3.68
C GLY A 122 11.96 -10.09 -4.08
N ALA A 123 13.24 -10.34 -3.75
CA ALA A 123 14.34 -9.50 -4.13
C ALA A 123 14.40 -9.25 -5.65
N LYS A 124 14.28 -10.29 -6.45
CA LYS A 124 14.26 -10.16 -7.92
C LYS A 124 13.04 -9.47 -8.49
N LEU A 125 11.96 -9.40 -7.72
CA LEU A 125 10.69 -8.86 -8.19
C LEU A 125 10.44 -7.42 -7.72
N GLU A 126 10.83 -7.07 -6.49
CA GLU A 126 10.32 -5.87 -5.81
C GLU A 126 11.39 -4.90 -5.31
N PHE A 127 12.64 -5.35 -5.09
CA PHE A 127 13.69 -4.51 -4.49
C PHE A 127 15.11 -4.90 -4.92
N GLU A 128 16.07 -4.03 -4.62
CA GLU A 128 17.50 -4.30 -4.81
C GLU A 128 18.09 -4.98 -3.56
N GLU A 129 18.66 -6.18 -3.72
CA GLU A 129 19.25 -6.97 -2.61
C GLU A 129 20.33 -6.19 -1.85
N GLU A 130 21.00 -5.23 -2.50
CA GLU A 130 22.06 -4.42 -1.89
C GLU A 130 21.47 -3.36 -0.94
N LEU A 131 20.21 -2.95 -1.12
CA LEU A 131 19.58 -1.90 -0.34
C LEU A 131 18.67 -2.40 0.78
N LEU A 132 18.12 -3.60 0.63
CA LEU A 132 17.16 -4.15 1.58
C LEU A 132 17.62 -5.51 2.11
N SER A 133 18.04 -5.54 3.38
CA SER A 133 18.51 -6.78 4.00
C SER A 133 17.37 -7.79 4.15
N LYS A 134 17.75 -9.07 4.13
CA LYS A 134 16.83 -10.16 4.46
C LYS A 134 16.18 -9.97 5.84
N GLN A 135 16.92 -9.44 6.81
CA GLN A 135 16.42 -9.22 8.17
C GLN A 135 15.26 -8.23 8.18
N ASP A 136 15.31 -7.20 7.34
CA ASP A 136 14.30 -6.15 7.25
C ASP A 136 13.07 -6.57 6.44
N PHE A 137 13.24 -7.45 5.43
CA PHE A 137 12.14 -7.91 4.57
C PHE A 137 11.41 -9.16 5.11
N MET A 138 12.11 -10.04 5.85
CA MET A 138 11.50 -11.27 6.36
C MET A 138 10.25 -11.07 7.25
N PRO A 139 10.12 -9.99 8.06
CA PRO A 139 8.89 -9.72 8.79
C PRO A 139 7.67 -9.59 7.88
N TYR A 140 7.82 -8.93 6.71
CA TYR A 140 6.76 -8.81 5.70
C TYR A 140 6.34 -10.19 5.16
N LEU A 141 7.29 -11.02 4.73
CA LEU A 141 7.00 -12.38 4.24
C LEU A 141 6.33 -13.26 5.29
N LYS A 142 6.77 -13.16 6.55
CA LYS A 142 6.15 -13.86 7.69
C LYS A 142 4.71 -13.37 7.94
N GLY A 143 4.48 -12.07 7.82
CA GLY A 143 3.14 -11.48 7.91
C GLY A 143 2.22 -12.01 6.80
N LEU A 144 2.70 -11.97 5.57
CA LEU A 144 1.97 -12.48 4.40
C LEU A 144 1.65 -13.99 4.53
N ALA A 145 2.57 -14.78 5.08
CA ALA A 145 2.36 -16.21 5.33
C ALA A 145 1.22 -16.51 6.31
N GLN A 146 0.86 -15.58 7.18
CA GLN A 146 -0.24 -15.74 8.15
C GLN A 146 -1.60 -15.37 7.56
N MET A 147 -1.62 -14.61 6.47
CA MET A 147 -2.85 -14.21 5.79
C MET A 147 -3.54 -15.38 5.11
N ASP A 148 -4.85 -15.24 4.93
CA ASP A 148 -5.59 -16.09 3.99
C ASP A 148 -5.22 -15.67 2.55
N PRO A 149 -4.72 -16.60 1.71
CA PRO A 149 -4.36 -16.28 0.33
C PRO A 149 -5.55 -15.78 -0.51
N MET A 150 -6.77 -16.26 -0.24
CA MET A 150 -7.98 -15.80 -0.96
C MET A 150 -8.31 -14.36 -0.57
N LEU A 151 -8.21 -14.03 0.72
CA LEU A 151 -8.39 -12.66 1.20
C LEU A 151 -7.39 -11.71 0.56
N PHE A 152 -6.11 -12.10 0.51
CA PHE A 152 -5.07 -11.31 -0.15
C PHE A 152 -5.36 -11.05 -1.63
N LEU A 153 -5.77 -12.11 -2.36
CA LEU A 153 -6.10 -11.97 -3.79
C LEU A 153 -7.39 -11.16 -4.03
N ALA A 154 -8.36 -11.21 -3.11
CA ALA A 154 -9.56 -10.38 -3.19
C ALA A 154 -9.21 -8.90 -3.01
N MET A 155 -8.35 -8.56 -2.04
CA MET A 155 -7.84 -7.20 -1.83
C MET A 155 -7.03 -6.70 -3.03
N LEU A 156 -6.17 -7.55 -3.61
CA LEU A 156 -5.44 -7.21 -4.84
C LEU A 156 -6.39 -6.93 -6.01
N GLY A 157 -7.45 -7.72 -6.15
CA GLY A 157 -8.46 -7.53 -7.19
C GLY A 157 -9.14 -6.16 -7.07
N ASP A 158 -9.65 -5.86 -5.88
CA ASP A 158 -10.29 -4.57 -5.62
C ASP A 158 -9.30 -3.40 -5.82
N MET A 159 -8.07 -3.52 -5.31
CA MET A 159 -7.01 -2.52 -5.55
C MET A 159 -6.76 -2.28 -7.04
N GLY A 160 -6.82 -3.34 -7.86
CA GLY A 160 -6.63 -3.26 -9.31
C GLY A 160 -7.75 -2.53 -10.04
N GLU A 161 -8.98 -2.62 -9.55
CA GLU A 161 -10.18 -2.02 -10.15
C GLU A 161 -10.51 -0.64 -9.55
N HIS A 162 -10.07 -0.38 -8.32
CA HIS A 162 -10.36 0.85 -7.60
C HIS A 162 -9.65 2.06 -8.21
N SER A 163 -10.33 3.22 -8.21
CA SER A 163 -9.77 4.47 -8.70
C SER A 163 -10.15 5.66 -7.81
N CYS A 164 -9.15 6.47 -7.52
CA CYS A 164 -9.28 7.78 -6.86
C CYS A 164 -8.79 8.93 -7.77
N GLU A 165 -8.68 8.70 -9.08
CA GLU A 165 -8.21 9.72 -10.03
C GLU A 165 -9.08 10.97 -10.02
N ASP A 166 -10.39 10.80 -9.93
CA ASP A 166 -11.38 11.86 -9.97
C ASP A 166 -11.22 12.89 -8.84
N ILE A 167 -10.81 12.44 -7.64
CA ILE A 167 -10.68 13.33 -6.48
C ILE A 167 -9.34 14.06 -6.37
N LEU A 168 -8.32 13.66 -7.13
CA LEU A 168 -6.98 14.28 -7.02
C LEU A 168 -7.03 15.81 -7.16
N PRO A 169 -7.76 16.39 -8.14
CA PRO A 169 -7.88 17.84 -8.25
C PRO A 169 -8.66 18.51 -7.11
N GLU A 170 -9.38 17.75 -6.31
CA GLU A 170 -10.19 18.28 -5.20
C GLU A 170 -9.44 18.29 -3.86
N ILE A 171 -8.31 17.58 -3.76
CA ILE A 171 -7.50 17.52 -2.53
C ILE A 171 -6.94 18.90 -2.22
N ARG A 172 -7.18 19.36 -0.99
CA ARG A 172 -6.73 20.67 -0.48
C ARG A 172 -5.91 20.56 0.82
N VAL A 173 -5.87 19.36 1.40
CA VAL A 173 -5.03 19.11 2.58
C VAL A 173 -3.56 19.03 2.17
N PRO A 174 -2.64 19.42 3.06
CA PRO A 174 -1.21 19.23 2.80
C PRO A 174 -0.93 17.80 2.37
N THR A 175 -0.19 17.64 1.27
CA THR A 175 0.07 16.32 0.67
C THR A 175 1.53 16.21 0.27
N LEU A 176 2.18 15.15 0.74
CA LEU A 176 3.52 14.73 0.33
C LEU A 176 3.42 13.43 -0.46
N LEU A 177 4.04 13.40 -1.63
CA LEU A 177 4.17 12.19 -2.44
C LEU A 177 5.62 11.75 -2.48
N ILE A 178 5.86 10.45 -2.21
CA ILE A 178 7.20 9.85 -2.27
C ILE A 178 7.14 8.67 -3.24
N GLY A 179 8.05 8.64 -4.22
CA GLY A 179 8.16 7.54 -5.18
C GLY A 179 9.59 7.03 -5.29
N GLY A 180 9.75 5.74 -5.55
CA GLY A 180 11.05 5.16 -5.93
C GLY A 180 11.31 5.33 -7.42
N GLN A 181 12.51 5.78 -7.81
CA GLN A 181 12.87 5.96 -9.21
C GLN A 181 12.84 4.64 -10.00
N LEU A 182 13.20 3.55 -9.34
CA LEU A 182 13.26 2.20 -9.92
C LEU A 182 12.04 1.33 -9.55
N ASP A 183 10.97 1.94 -9.00
CA ASP A 183 9.74 1.21 -8.68
C ASP A 183 9.12 0.65 -9.96
N THR A 184 9.12 -0.68 -10.07
CA THR A 184 8.53 -1.41 -11.21
C THR A 184 7.10 -1.86 -10.96
N PHE A 185 6.59 -1.68 -9.73
CA PHE A 185 5.21 -2.01 -9.36
C PHE A 185 4.29 -0.81 -9.57
N THR A 186 4.65 0.31 -8.95
CA THR A 186 3.99 1.61 -9.15
C THR A 186 5.01 2.64 -9.62
N PRO A 187 5.33 2.68 -10.93
CA PRO A 187 6.41 3.50 -11.47
C PRO A 187 6.34 4.97 -11.02
N ALA A 188 7.50 5.59 -10.82
CA ALA A 188 7.63 6.97 -10.37
C ALA A 188 6.76 7.97 -11.15
N ASP A 189 6.47 7.69 -12.41
CA ASP A 189 5.60 8.52 -13.24
C ASP A 189 4.15 8.56 -12.72
N ARG A 190 3.66 7.48 -12.07
CA ARG A 190 2.36 7.51 -11.40
C ARG A 190 2.37 8.47 -10.21
N THR A 191 3.46 8.47 -9.44
CA THR A 191 3.64 9.43 -8.33
C THR A 191 3.70 10.87 -8.86
N ARG A 192 4.41 11.12 -9.97
CA ARG A 192 4.47 12.43 -10.65
C ARG A 192 3.10 12.89 -11.13
N GLN A 193 2.35 12.02 -11.81
CA GLN A 193 0.99 12.32 -12.29
C GLN A 193 0.04 12.70 -11.14
N MET A 194 0.11 12.01 -10.00
CA MET A 194 -0.66 12.40 -8.82
C MET A 194 -0.24 13.79 -8.31
N ALA A 195 1.08 14.06 -8.25
CA ALA A 195 1.59 15.34 -7.78
C ALA A 195 1.17 16.52 -8.70
N GLU A 196 1.16 16.33 -10.00
CA GLU A 196 0.68 17.33 -10.98
C GLU A 196 -0.82 17.66 -10.80
N ARG A 197 -1.61 16.69 -10.34
CA ARG A 197 -3.06 16.84 -10.16
C ARG A 197 -3.47 17.31 -8.77
N ILE A 198 -2.65 17.06 -7.75
CA ILE A 198 -2.90 17.52 -6.37
C ILE A 198 -2.24 18.88 -6.18
N ARG A 199 -3.04 19.93 -6.23
CA ARG A 199 -2.53 21.30 -6.14
C ARG A 199 -1.81 21.56 -4.82
N GLY A 200 -0.56 22.04 -4.91
CA GLY A 200 0.25 22.39 -3.74
C GLY A 200 0.86 21.20 -3.03
N SER A 201 0.84 20.02 -3.65
CA SER A 201 1.55 18.86 -3.10
C SER A 201 3.06 19.00 -3.22
N GLU A 202 3.77 18.34 -2.30
CA GLU A 202 5.23 18.17 -2.33
C GLU A 202 5.56 16.82 -2.95
N LEU A 203 6.62 16.76 -3.77
CA LEU A 203 7.06 15.55 -4.46
C LEU A 203 8.52 15.23 -4.11
N CYS A 204 8.76 13.99 -3.73
CA CYS A 204 10.10 13.43 -3.52
C CYS A 204 10.24 12.13 -4.33
N ILE A 205 11.11 12.12 -5.35
CA ILE A 205 11.49 10.90 -6.05
C ILE A 205 12.86 10.47 -5.53
N VAL A 206 12.89 9.30 -4.89
CA VAL A 206 14.10 8.75 -4.29
C VAL A 206 14.92 8.04 -5.36
N HIS A 207 16.14 8.53 -5.58
CA HIS A 207 17.09 7.92 -6.50
C HIS A 207 17.44 6.51 -6.05
N GLN A 208 17.50 5.55 -6.96
CA GLN A 208 17.69 4.11 -6.71
C GLN A 208 16.64 3.43 -5.80
N GLY A 209 15.61 4.14 -5.35
CA GLY A 209 14.52 3.52 -4.59
C GLY A 209 13.62 2.68 -5.49
N THR A 210 13.21 1.51 -4.99
CA THR A 210 12.24 0.62 -5.63
C THR A 210 10.86 0.73 -4.99
N HIS A 211 10.00 -0.26 -5.14
CA HIS A 211 8.70 -0.32 -4.43
C HIS A 211 8.87 -0.35 -2.90
N SER A 212 9.99 -0.88 -2.42
CA SER A 212 10.34 -0.94 -1.00
C SER A 212 11.12 0.29 -0.50
N THR A 213 11.10 1.40 -1.21
CA THR A 213 11.80 2.67 -0.88
C THR A 213 11.78 3.05 0.61
N PRO A 214 10.64 2.93 1.37
CA PRO A 214 10.65 3.28 2.78
C PRO A 214 11.55 2.38 3.65
N LEU A 215 11.82 1.16 3.20
CA LEU A 215 12.72 0.20 3.88
C LEU A 215 14.16 0.30 3.37
N GLU A 216 14.34 0.64 2.09
CA GLU A 216 15.65 0.78 1.44
C GLU A 216 16.35 2.08 1.85
N HIS A 217 15.58 3.16 2.00
CA HIS A 217 16.08 4.51 2.29
C HIS A 217 15.42 5.12 3.55
N PRO A 218 15.41 4.42 4.71
CA PRO A 218 14.62 4.82 5.88
C PRO A 218 15.03 6.19 6.43
N ALA A 219 16.31 6.53 6.38
CA ALA A 219 16.81 7.81 6.87
C ALA A 219 16.30 8.99 6.01
N LEU A 220 16.32 8.85 4.68
CA LEU A 220 15.83 9.89 3.75
C LEU A 220 14.31 10.02 3.83
N VAL A 221 13.59 8.90 3.72
CA VAL A 221 12.12 8.89 3.77
C VAL A 221 11.62 9.40 5.12
N GLY A 222 12.25 8.96 6.21
CA GLY A 222 11.96 9.43 7.55
C GLY A 222 12.19 10.94 7.69
N LYS A 223 13.33 11.46 7.23
CA LYS A 223 13.63 12.89 7.27
C LYS A 223 12.60 13.72 6.49
N VAL A 224 12.34 13.37 5.23
CA VAL A 224 11.39 14.10 4.37
C VAL A 224 9.98 14.08 4.98
N THR A 225 9.57 12.93 5.53
CA THR A 225 8.26 12.79 6.18
C THR A 225 8.20 13.65 7.46
N CYS A 226 9.21 13.60 8.34
CA CYS A 226 9.22 14.39 9.57
C CYS A 226 9.26 15.91 9.28
N ASP A 227 10.06 16.34 8.30
CA ASP A 227 10.10 17.75 7.89
C ASP A 227 8.73 18.22 7.36
N PHE A 228 8.03 17.39 6.61
CA PHE A 228 6.67 17.67 6.14
C PHE A 228 5.69 17.77 7.32
N LEU A 229 5.66 16.77 8.21
CA LEU A 229 4.77 16.76 9.36
C LEU A 229 4.97 17.99 10.27
N ALA A 230 6.21 18.38 10.52
CA ALA A 230 6.54 19.57 11.31
C ALA A 230 5.96 20.86 10.70
N ARG A 231 5.93 20.97 9.36
CA ARG A 231 5.32 22.13 8.69
C ARG A 231 3.79 22.11 8.74
N VAL A 232 3.19 20.93 8.67
CA VAL A 232 1.72 20.79 8.72
C VAL A 232 1.15 21.03 10.13
N GLU A 233 1.90 20.68 11.16
CA GLU A 233 1.52 20.86 12.56
C GLU A 233 1.84 22.26 13.11
N SER A 234 2.67 23.02 12.40
CA SER A 234 2.97 24.39 12.78
C SER A 234 1.78 25.31 12.45
N PRO A 235 1.25 26.05 13.43
CA PRO A 235 0.08 26.92 13.25
C PRO A 235 0.37 28.11 12.31
#